data_8836dece7fed23cd6020a7dbbbdc4c1b
#
_entry.id   8836dece7fed23cd6020a7dbbbdc4c1b
#
_cell.length_a   1.000
_cell.length_b   1.000
_cell.length_c   1.000
_cell.angle_alpha   90.00
_cell.angle_beta   90.00
_cell.angle_gamma   90.00
#
_symmetry.space_group_name_H-M   'P 1'
#
loop_
_entity.id
_entity.type
_entity.pdbx_description
1 polymer ?
#
loop_
_entity_poly.entity_id
_entity_poly.type
_entity_poly.pdbx_seq_one_letter_code
_entity_poly.pdbx_strand_id
1 'polypeptide(L)'
;MDLALAPETLARWQFGITTVYHFLFVPLTISLAALTAGLQTAWVRTEKEKYLRATKFWGKLFLINIAMGVVTGIVQEFQFGMNWSDYSRFVGDVFGAPLAFEALIAFFFESTFIGLWIFGWDRLPKRIHLACIWMVSIGTILSAYFILAANSWMQHPVGYRINKEKGRAELTDFWAVLTQNTALSQVFHTMSAAFLTGGAFMVGIAAFHLFRKKHVSVMKTSLRLGLVTVVIAGLLTAISGDVLGKVMFKQQPMKMAAAEALWDGEDSAPFSIFAYGDVEKGHNSVAIEIPGLLSFLANDDFTSYVPGINDVNKAEQEKYGPGDYRPNIPVTFWGFRWMIGFGMASFAIGLAGLWLTRKKFMLPQHLRVGDDEVPHLVLFRTKALSPKLSRLYWLVAIWTLGFPLIANSWGWIFTEMGRQPWVVYGVLQTRDAVSPGVSQAEVLTSMIVFTALYAVLAVVEVKLLVKYVKAGPPELTEADLNPPTKIGGDPRDADKPMAFSY
;
A
#
# COMPACT_ATOMS: atom_id res chain seq x y z
N MET A 1 -8.51 16.10 33.98
CA MET A 1 -8.29 14.79 33.32
C MET A 1 -7.42 15.04 32.12
N ASP A 2 -6.28 14.43 32.06
CA ASP A 2 -5.30 14.72 31.00
C ASP A 2 -5.90 14.35 29.63
N LEU A 3 -6.11 15.30 28.74
CA LEU A 3 -6.68 15.11 27.41
C LEU A 3 -5.95 14.02 26.60
N ALA A 4 -4.66 13.82 26.91
CA ALA A 4 -3.84 12.78 26.28
C ALA A 4 -4.29 11.33 26.60
N LEU A 5 -5.05 11.13 27.68
CA LEU A 5 -5.55 9.83 28.12
C LEU A 5 -7.06 9.69 27.97
N ALA A 6 -7.74 10.62 27.30
CA ALA A 6 -9.17 10.49 27.03
C ALA A 6 -9.46 9.23 26.18
N PRO A 7 -10.57 8.51 26.41
CA PRO A 7 -10.91 7.29 25.64
C PRO A 7 -10.89 7.50 24.14
N GLU A 8 -11.35 8.63 23.64
CA GLU A 8 -11.30 9.01 22.23
C GLU A 8 -9.84 9.05 21.71
N THR A 9 -8.95 9.74 22.41
CA THR A 9 -7.54 9.85 22.00
C THR A 9 -6.87 8.47 21.97
N LEU A 10 -7.11 7.64 22.99
CA LEU A 10 -6.57 6.29 23.03
C LEU A 10 -7.14 5.39 21.93
N ALA A 11 -8.44 5.47 21.64
CA ALA A 11 -9.08 4.73 20.54
C ALA A 11 -8.51 5.12 19.18
N ARG A 12 -8.25 6.41 18.96
CA ARG A 12 -7.57 6.92 17.75
C ARG A 12 -6.15 6.39 17.61
N TRP A 13 -5.35 6.40 18.70
CA TRP A 13 -4.01 5.84 18.70
C TRP A 13 -4.02 4.33 18.43
N GLN A 14 -4.92 3.59 19.06
CA GLN A 14 -5.06 2.17 18.83
C GLN A 14 -5.37 1.88 17.36
N PHE A 15 -6.37 2.56 16.79
CA PHE A 15 -6.74 2.41 15.38
C PHE A 15 -5.58 2.79 14.46
N GLY A 16 -4.89 3.90 14.73
CA GLY A 16 -3.73 4.33 13.95
C GLY A 16 -2.58 3.33 13.94
N ILE A 17 -2.22 2.79 15.12
CA ILE A 17 -1.16 1.77 15.26
C ILE A 17 -1.52 0.52 14.46
N THR A 18 -2.73 0.01 14.64
CA THR A 18 -3.15 -1.24 14.00
C THR A 18 -3.31 -1.09 12.49
N THR A 19 -3.87 0.03 12.02
CA THR A 19 -4.04 0.31 10.59
C THR A 19 -2.70 0.47 9.87
N VAL A 20 -1.80 1.28 10.41
CA VAL A 20 -0.47 1.49 9.81
C VAL A 20 0.31 0.18 9.76
N TYR A 21 0.25 -0.62 10.83
CA TYR A 21 0.90 -1.92 10.85
C TYR A 21 0.29 -2.90 9.83
N HIS A 22 -1.04 -3.03 9.80
CA HIS A 22 -1.72 -3.88 8.82
C HIS A 22 -1.36 -3.46 7.38
N PHE A 23 -1.27 -2.17 7.12
CA PHE A 23 -0.99 -1.67 5.77
C PHE A 23 0.47 -1.92 5.31
N LEU A 24 1.36 -2.39 6.16
CA LEU A 24 2.67 -2.89 5.72
C LEU A 24 2.54 -4.17 4.86
N PHE A 25 1.51 -4.99 5.13
CA PHE A 25 1.29 -6.28 4.44
C PHE A 25 0.48 -6.15 3.17
N VAL A 26 -0.53 -5.29 3.16
CA VAL A 26 -1.51 -5.17 2.07
C VAL A 26 -0.85 -4.88 0.71
N PRO A 27 0.01 -3.86 0.56
CA PRO A 27 0.67 -3.57 -0.71
C PRO A 27 1.57 -4.71 -1.21
N LEU A 28 2.26 -5.39 -0.27
CA LEU A 28 3.10 -6.54 -0.59
C LEU A 28 2.26 -7.75 -1.03
N THR A 29 1.13 -8.02 -0.36
CA THR A 29 0.22 -9.12 -0.73
C THR A 29 -0.30 -8.93 -2.15
N ILE A 30 -0.87 -7.77 -2.46
CA ILE A 30 -1.43 -7.45 -3.78
C ILE A 30 -0.37 -7.60 -4.89
N SER A 31 0.77 -6.98 -4.69
CA SER A 31 1.80 -6.94 -5.72
C SER A 31 2.55 -8.26 -5.87
N LEU A 32 2.90 -8.95 -4.77
CA LEU A 32 3.62 -10.22 -4.85
C LEU A 32 2.74 -11.34 -5.43
N ALA A 33 1.42 -11.34 -5.20
CA ALA A 33 0.51 -12.27 -5.86
C ALA A 33 0.61 -12.15 -7.38
N ALA A 34 0.46 -10.93 -7.93
CA ALA A 34 0.53 -10.66 -9.35
C ALA A 34 1.92 -10.93 -9.95
N LEU A 35 3.00 -10.49 -9.26
CA LEU A 35 4.38 -10.68 -9.73
C LEU A 35 4.78 -12.16 -9.72
N THR A 36 4.32 -12.93 -8.72
CA THR A 36 4.51 -14.38 -8.67
C THR A 36 3.72 -15.08 -9.78
N ALA A 37 2.47 -14.68 -10.03
CA ALA A 37 1.67 -15.17 -11.14
C ALA A 37 2.34 -14.87 -12.50
N GLY A 38 2.94 -13.69 -12.66
CA GLY A 38 3.73 -13.32 -13.82
C GLY A 38 4.97 -14.21 -14.04
N LEU A 39 5.70 -14.52 -12.96
CA LEU A 39 6.85 -15.44 -13.00
C LEU A 39 6.41 -16.86 -13.33
N GLN A 40 5.30 -17.33 -12.75
CA GLN A 40 4.74 -18.63 -13.07
C GLN A 40 4.24 -18.71 -14.51
N THR A 41 3.65 -17.62 -15.04
CA THR A 41 3.27 -17.52 -16.44
C THR A 41 4.50 -17.66 -17.36
N ALA A 42 5.60 -17.00 -17.01
CA ALA A 42 6.85 -17.11 -17.74
C ALA A 42 7.41 -18.56 -17.72
N TRP A 43 7.31 -19.23 -16.57
CA TRP A 43 7.68 -20.64 -16.48
C TRP A 43 6.80 -21.53 -17.36
N VAL A 44 5.47 -21.44 -17.24
CA VAL A 44 4.54 -22.26 -18.04
C VAL A 44 4.70 -22.09 -19.53
N ARG A 45 5.12 -20.88 -20.00
CA ARG A 45 5.35 -20.57 -21.41
C ARG A 45 6.73 -20.97 -21.93
N THR A 46 7.76 -20.91 -21.10
CA THR A 46 9.15 -21.05 -21.53
C THR A 46 9.83 -22.31 -21.02
N GLU A 47 9.24 -22.97 -20.03
CA GLU A 47 9.74 -24.16 -19.31
C GLU A 47 11.15 -23.98 -18.69
N LYS A 48 11.64 -22.73 -18.57
CA LYS A 48 12.95 -22.44 -18.00
C LYS A 48 12.93 -22.53 -16.48
N GLU A 49 13.78 -23.36 -15.91
CA GLU A 49 13.91 -23.62 -14.47
C GLU A 49 14.06 -22.35 -13.63
N LYS A 50 14.78 -21.34 -14.13
CA LYS A 50 14.97 -20.08 -13.42
C LYS A 50 13.66 -19.37 -13.05
N TYR A 51 12.62 -19.49 -13.89
CA TYR A 51 11.30 -18.92 -13.59
C TYR A 51 10.55 -19.75 -12.56
N LEU A 52 10.65 -21.07 -12.59
CA LEU A 52 10.07 -21.93 -11.57
C LEU A 52 10.72 -21.69 -10.20
N ARG A 53 12.05 -21.64 -10.13
CA ARG A 53 12.80 -21.30 -8.90
C ARG A 53 12.42 -19.92 -8.38
N ALA A 54 12.26 -18.93 -9.25
CA ALA A 54 11.77 -17.60 -8.88
C ALA A 54 10.35 -17.67 -8.33
N THR A 55 9.42 -18.38 -9.01
CA THR A 55 8.03 -18.55 -8.55
C THR A 55 7.97 -19.14 -7.16
N LYS A 56 8.68 -20.24 -6.90
CA LYS A 56 8.72 -20.88 -5.58
C LYS A 56 9.31 -19.97 -4.51
N PHE A 57 10.37 -19.23 -4.82
CA PHE A 57 10.99 -18.28 -3.90
C PHE A 57 10.05 -17.12 -3.53
N TRP A 58 9.53 -16.43 -4.53
CA TRP A 58 8.64 -15.29 -4.31
C TRP A 58 7.29 -15.72 -3.74
N GLY A 59 6.80 -16.89 -4.16
CA GLY A 59 5.59 -17.48 -3.60
C GLY A 59 5.72 -17.78 -2.12
N LYS A 60 6.85 -18.27 -1.64
CA LYS A 60 7.09 -18.48 -0.20
C LYS A 60 7.05 -17.16 0.57
N LEU A 61 7.69 -16.11 0.07
CA LEU A 61 7.66 -14.79 0.73
C LEU A 61 6.25 -14.18 0.70
N PHE A 62 5.53 -14.36 -0.41
CA PHE A 62 4.11 -13.99 -0.52
C PHE A 62 3.24 -14.70 0.53
N LEU A 63 3.41 -16.03 0.70
CA LEU A 63 2.64 -16.82 1.67
C LEU A 63 2.89 -16.38 3.13
N ILE A 64 4.13 -16.04 3.48
CA ILE A 64 4.45 -15.51 4.81
C ILE A 64 3.72 -14.18 5.02
N ASN A 65 3.80 -13.28 4.03
CA ASN A 65 3.21 -11.95 4.11
C ASN A 65 1.68 -11.98 4.17
N ILE A 66 1.02 -12.77 3.32
CA ILE A 66 -0.46 -12.85 3.32
C ILE A 66 -1.00 -13.44 4.61
N ALA A 67 -0.33 -14.43 5.21
CA ALA A 67 -0.75 -14.99 6.49
C ALA A 67 -0.76 -13.92 7.59
N MET A 68 0.24 -13.04 7.63
CA MET A 68 0.28 -11.92 8.57
C MET A 68 -0.77 -10.85 8.22
N GLY A 69 -0.96 -10.57 6.94
CA GLY A 69 -1.98 -9.63 6.45
C GLY A 69 -3.39 -10.04 6.90
N VAL A 70 -3.76 -11.31 6.75
CA VAL A 70 -5.07 -11.82 7.17
C VAL A 70 -5.27 -11.70 8.67
N VAL A 71 -4.31 -12.11 9.50
CA VAL A 71 -4.42 -12.02 10.97
C VAL A 71 -4.58 -10.56 11.42
N THR A 72 -3.80 -9.66 10.86
CA THR A 72 -3.86 -8.23 11.23
C THR A 72 -5.11 -7.54 10.70
N GLY A 73 -5.66 -7.98 9.56
CA GLY A 73 -6.93 -7.50 9.02
C GLY A 73 -8.11 -7.87 9.92
N ILE A 74 -8.18 -9.11 10.40
CA ILE A 74 -9.22 -9.56 11.33
C ILE A 74 -9.23 -8.70 12.61
N VAL A 75 -8.07 -8.33 13.15
CA VAL A 75 -7.99 -7.45 14.32
C VAL A 75 -8.59 -6.07 14.03
N GLN A 76 -8.46 -5.55 12.82
CA GLN A 76 -9.08 -4.28 12.42
C GLN A 76 -10.61 -4.34 12.45
N GLU A 77 -11.19 -5.44 11.96
CA GLU A 77 -12.64 -5.65 11.98
C GLU A 77 -13.20 -5.65 13.42
N PHE A 78 -12.51 -6.31 14.34
CA PHE A 78 -12.93 -6.33 15.75
C PHE A 78 -12.99 -4.94 16.40
N GLN A 79 -12.14 -4.00 16.02
CA GLN A 79 -12.11 -2.66 16.60
C GLN A 79 -13.40 -1.88 16.36
N PHE A 80 -14.10 -2.12 15.24
CA PHE A 80 -15.37 -1.47 14.96
C PHE A 80 -16.44 -1.80 15.99
N GLY A 81 -16.48 -3.04 16.50
CA GLY A 81 -17.40 -3.45 17.57
C GLY A 81 -16.94 -3.08 18.98
N MET A 82 -15.66 -2.82 19.19
CA MET A 82 -15.08 -2.52 20.50
C MET A 82 -15.13 -1.02 20.82
N ASN A 83 -14.24 -0.25 20.24
CA ASN A 83 -14.04 1.16 20.59
C ASN A 83 -14.81 2.13 19.70
N TRP A 84 -15.40 1.66 18.61
CA TRP A 84 -16.06 2.46 17.58
C TRP A 84 -17.51 2.03 17.35
N SER A 85 -18.24 1.67 18.41
CA SER A 85 -19.60 1.13 18.27
C SER A 85 -20.61 2.16 17.76
N ASP A 86 -20.47 3.44 18.12
CA ASP A 86 -21.38 4.48 17.62
C ASP A 86 -21.10 4.79 16.15
N TYR A 87 -19.83 4.76 15.71
CA TYR A 87 -19.50 4.73 14.29
C TYR A 87 -20.18 3.56 13.57
N SER A 88 -20.01 2.34 14.08
CA SER A 88 -20.56 1.13 13.46
C SER A 88 -22.09 1.16 13.38
N ARG A 89 -22.76 1.68 14.42
CA ARG A 89 -24.23 1.87 14.40
C ARG A 89 -24.67 2.91 13.39
N PHE A 90 -23.92 4.00 13.27
CA PHE A 90 -24.26 5.10 12.38
C PHE A 90 -24.08 4.74 10.90
N VAL A 91 -22.92 4.13 10.54
CA VAL A 91 -22.56 3.85 9.15
C VAL A 91 -22.86 2.43 8.69
N GLY A 92 -23.27 1.52 9.58
CA GLY A 92 -23.28 0.07 9.35
C GLY A 92 -24.07 -0.37 8.12
N ASP A 93 -25.11 0.34 7.74
CA ASP A 93 -25.90 0.02 6.55
C ASP A 93 -25.16 0.35 5.25
N VAL A 94 -24.42 1.46 5.21
CA VAL A 94 -23.67 1.90 4.04
C VAL A 94 -22.29 1.25 3.97
N PHE A 95 -21.55 1.28 5.08
CA PHE A 95 -20.19 0.77 5.19
C PHE A 95 -20.15 -0.78 5.16
N GLY A 96 -21.16 -1.41 5.75
CA GLY A 96 -21.26 -2.87 5.83
C GLY A 96 -21.49 -3.55 4.49
N ALA A 97 -22.10 -2.87 3.52
CA ALA A 97 -22.35 -3.46 2.21
C ALA A 97 -21.04 -3.78 1.43
N PRO A 98 -20.10 -2.84 1.22
CA PRO A 98 -18.79 -3.16 0.63
C PRO A 98 -18.01 -4.23 1.41
N LEU A 99 -18.01 -4.19 2.76
CA LEU A 99 -17.34 -5.21 3.57
C LEU A 99 -17.95 -6.60 3.41
N ALA A 100 -19.28 -6.69 3.30
CA ALA A 100 -19.93 -7.96 3.05
C ALA A 100 -19.52 -8.55 1.68
N PHE A 101 -19.42 -7.73 0.64
CA PHE A 101 -18.91 -8.16 -0.68
C PHE A 101 -17.43 -8.53 -0.61
N GLU A 102 -16.61 -7.83 0.16
CA GLU A 102 -15.22 -8.20 0.41
C GLU A 102 -15.12 -9.61 1.01
N ALA A 103 -15.86 -9.86 2.10
CA ALA A 103 -15.83 -11.16 2.78
C ALA A 103 -16.37 -12.29 1.89
N LEU A 104 -17.53 -12.10 1.25
CA LEU A 104 -18.23 -13.14 0.51
C LEU A 104 -17.62 -13.44 -0.87
N ILE A 105 -17.08 -12.44 -1.54
CA ILE A 105 -16.52 -12.60 -2.88
C ILE A 105 -15.00 -12.62 -2.83
N ALA A 106 -14.37 -11.53 -2.40
CA ALA A 106 -12.93 -11.39 -2.52
C ALA A 106 -12.18 -12.37 -1.61
N PHE A 107 -12.48 -12.40 -0.31
CA PHE A 107 -11.80 -13.29 0.64
C PHE A 107 -12.10 -14.77 0.40
N PHE A 108 -13.33 -15.11 0.00
CA PHE A 108 -13.65 -16.50 -0.36
C PHE A 108 -12.86 -16.96 -1.60
N PHE A 109 -12.76 -16.10 -2.62
CA PHE A 109 -11.90 -16.35 -3.78
C PHE A 109 -10.44 -16.54 -3.37
N GLU A 110 -9.94 -15.62 -2.60
CA GLU A 110 -8.55 -15.60 -2.15
C GLU A 110 -8.20 -16.85 -1.35
N SER A 111 -8.99 -17.18 -0.33
CA SER A 111 -8.76 -18.34 0.54
C SER A 111 -8.88 -19.67 -0.20
N THR A 112 -9.85 -19.81 -1.09
CA THR A 112 -10.04 -21.03 -1.88
C THR A 112 -8.89 -21.27 -2.85
N PHE A 113 -8.55 -20.25 -3.64
CA PHE A 113 -7.52 -20.41 -4.67
C PHE A 113 -6.10 -20.43 -4.11
N ILE A 114 -5.83 -19.78 -2.97
CA ILE A 114 -4.53 -19.90 -2.30
C ILE A 114 -4.32 -21.31 -1.77
N GLY A 115 -5.36 -21.94 -1.21
CA GLY A 115 -5.32 -23.34 -0.78
C GLY A 115 -5.03 -24.28 -1.96
N LEU A 116 -5.74 -24.12 -3.08
CA LEU A 116 -5.49 -24.88 -4.31
C LEU A 116 -4.07 -24.64 -4.86
N TRP A 117 -3.55 -23.41 -4.75
CA TRP A 117 -2.22 -23.11 -5.22
C TRP A 117 -1.11 -23.68 -4.34
N ILE A 118 -1.28 -23.64 -3.00
CA ILE A 118 -0.32 -24.22 -2.05
C ILE A 118 -0.20 -25.73 -2.20
N PHE A 119 -1.35 -26.42 -2.27
CA PHE A 119 -1.43 -27.88 -2.25
C PHE A 119 -1.56 -28.50 -3.64
N GLY A 120 -1.56 -27.68 -4.69
CA GLY A 120 -1.81 -28.12 -6.07
C GLY A 120 -0.57 -28.46 -6.89
N TRP A 121 0.64 -28.25 -6.38
CA TRP A 121 1.87 -28.48 -7.13
C TRP A 121 1.99 -29.89 -7.71
N ASP A 122 1.62 -30.90 -6.93
CA ASP A 122 1.70 -32.33 -7.28
C ASP A 122 0.34 -32.91 -7.74
N ARG A 123 -0.72 -32.09 -7.84
CA ARG A 123 -2.09 -32.53 -8.10
C ARG A 123 -2.77 -31.84 -9.26
N LEU A 124 -2.33 -30.64 -9.61
CA LEU A 124 -2.95 -29.83 -10.66
C LEU A 124 -2.02 -29.69 -11.87
N PRO A 125 -2.58 -29.82 -13.08
CA PRO A 125 -1.85 -29.48 -14.28
C PRO A 125 -1.32 -28.04 -14.24
N LYS A 126 -0.10 -27.80 -14.75
CA LYS A 126 0.59 -26.51 -14.65
C LYS A 126 -0.24 -25.29 -15.08
N ARG A 127 -1.19 -25.43 -16.03
CA ARG A 127 -2.07 -24.35 -16.48
C ARG A 127 -3.17 -24.04 -15.47
N ILE A 128 -3.77 -25.08 -14.85
CA ILE A 128 -4.80 -24.89 -13.80
C ILE A 128 -4.15 -24.33 -12.54
N HIS A 129 -2.99 -24.85 -12.16
CA HIS A 129 -2.22 -24.32 -11.03
C HIS A 129 -1.82 -22.84 -11.24
N LEU A 130 -1.46 -22.45 -12.47
CA LEU A 130 -1.23 -21.05 -12.83
C LEU A 130 -2.51 -20.21 -12.71
N ALA A 131 -3.66 -20.74 -13.13
CA ALA A 131 -4.94 -20.03 -12.98
C ALA A 131 -5.25 -19.75 -11.51
N CYS A 132 -4.94 -20.67 -10.59
CA CYS A 132 -5.16 -20.45 -9.15
C CYS A 132 -4.45 -19.20 -8.62
N ILE A 133 -3.18 -19.00 -8.93
CA ILE A 133 -2.45 -17.79 -8.44
C ILE A 133 -2.94 -16.50 -9.11
N TRP A 134 -3.41 -16.55 -10.37
CA TRP A 134 -4.07 -15.40 -10.98
C TRP A 134 -5.41 -15.08 -10.31
N MET A 135 -6.18 -16.10 -9.91
CA MET A 135 -7.42 -15.91 -9.15
C MET A 135 -7.14 -15.32 -7.77
N VAL A 136 -6.09 -15.76 -7.07
CA VAL A 136 -5.62 -15.14 -5.83
C VAL A 136 -5.29 -13.65 -6.07
N SER A 137 -4.52 -13.34 -7.13
CA SER A 137 -4.18 -11.95 -7.45
C SER A 137 -5.41 -11.08 -7.73
N ILE A 138 -6.43 -11.62 -8.40
CA ILE A 138 -7.70 -10.92 -8.63
C ILE A 138 -8.44 -10.73 -7.31
N GLY A 139 -8.48 -11.75 -6.44
CA GLY A 139 -9.10 -11.69 -5.11
C GLY A 139 -8.50 -10.58 -4.25
N THR A 140 -7.17 -10.49 -4.16
CA THR A 140 -6.47 -9.44 -3.39
C THR A 140 -6.77 -8.02 -3.90
N ILE A 141 -6.89 -7.84 -5.21
CA ILE A 141 -7.26 -6.55 -5.82
C ILE A 141 -8.73 -6.20 -5.53
N LEU A 142 -9.63 -7.19 -5.61
CA LEU A 142 -11.05 -6.99 -5.30
C LEU A 142 -11.28 -6.67 -3.82
N SER A 143 -10.58 -7.37 -2.90
CA SER A 143 -10.61 -7.07 -1.46
C SER A 143 -10.21 -5.61 -1.22
N ALA A 144 -9.08 -5.20 -1.76
CA ALA A 144 -8.63 -3.81 -1.64
C ALA A 144 -9.61 -2.80 -2.28
N TYR A 145 -10.25 -3.15 -3.39
CA TYR A 145 -11.26 -2.29 -4.00
C TYR A 145 -12.46 -2.04 -3.08
N PHE A 146 -13.02 -3.08 -2.47
CA PHE A 146 -14.20 -2.95 -1.62
C PHE A 146 -13.90 -2.14 -0.35
N ILE A 147 -12.77 -2.41 0.33
CA ILE A 147 -12.41 -1.65 1.55
C ILE A 147 -12.07 -0.19 1.22
N LEU A 148 -11.42 0.07 0.08
CA LEU A 148 -11.14 1.43 -0.37
C LEU A 148 -12.41 2.18 -0.77
N ALA A 149 -13.42 1.51 -1.36
CA ALA A 149 -14.72 2.11 -1.63
C ALA A 149 -15.43 2.53 -0.34
N ALA A 150 -15.38 1.68 0.70
CA ALA A 150 -15.90 2.02 2.03
C ALA A 150 -15.16 3.22 2.64
N ASN A 151 -13.82 3.23 2.60
CA ASN A 151 -13.02 4.37 3.07
C ASN A 151 -13.30 5.65 2.27
N SER A 152 -13.47 5.53 0.93
CA SER A 152 -13.79 6.66 0.05
C SER A 152 -15.14 7.28 0.38
N TRP A 153 -16.10 6.48 0.82
CA TRP A 153 -17.36 7.00 1.31
C TRP A 153 -17.19 7.84 2.58
N MET A 154 -16.29 7.45 3.49
CA MET A 154 -15.96 8.29 4.65
C MET A 154 -15.31 9.62 4.24
N GLN A 155 -14.55 9.63 3.14
CA GLN A 155 -13.91 10.83 2.61
C GLN A 155 -14.92 11.75 1.88
N HIS A 156 -15.85 11.18 1.15
CA HIS A 156 -16.89 11.88 0.38
C HIS A 156 -18.17 11.03 0.36
N PRO A 157 -19.10 11.24 1.32
CA PRO A 157 -20.29 10.42 1.46
C PRO A 157 -21.30 10.70 0.34
N VAL A 158 -21.67 9.63 -0.39
CA VAL A 158 -22.66 9.63 -1.48
C VAL A 158 -23.55 8.40 -1.40
N GLY A 159 -24.70 8.39 -2.09
CA GLY A 159 -25.56 7.22 -2.17
C GLY A 159 -26.19 6.80 -0.85
N TYR A 160 -26.44 7.75 0.05
CA TYR A 160 -27.03 7.51 1.37
C TYR A 160 -28.11 8.54 1.69
N ARG A 161 -28.90 8.25 2.73
CA ARG A 161 -29.79 9.21 3.41
C ARG A 161 -29.66 9.08 4.91
N ILE A 162 -29.89 10.16 5.64
CA ILE A 162 -29.99 10.11 7.10
C ILE A 162 -31.41 9.75 7.49
N ASN A 163 -31.54 8.60 8.16
CA ASN A 163 -32.81 8.22 8.81
C ASN A 163 -32.84 8.85 10.22
N LYS A 164 -33.62 9.91 10.37
CA LYS A 164 -33.71 10.66 11.65
C LYS A 164 -34.35 9.84 12.78
N GLU A 165 -35.25 8.91 12.45
CA GLU A 165 -35.93 8.07 13.46
C GLU A 165 -34.97 7.04 14.05
N LYS A 166 -34.07 6.47 13.20
CA LYS A 166 -33.11 5.47 13.61
C LYS A 166 -31.74 6.07 13.99
N GLY A 167 -31.53 7.36 13.75
CA GLY A 167 -30.28 8.05 14.03
C GLY A 167 -29.06 7.50 13.26
N ARG A 168 -29.27 7.04 12.01
CA ARG A 168 -28.19 6.41 11.21
C ARG A 168 -28.25 6.77 9.74
N ALA A 169 -27.14 6.57 9.05
CA ALA A 169 -27.07 6.61 7.60
C ALA A 169 -27.62 5.29 7.01
N GLU A 170 -28.49 5.38 5.99
CA GLU A 170 -29.02 4.24 5.27
C GLU A 170 -28.58 4.29 3.81
N LEU A 171 -28.18 3.15 3.25
CA LEU A 171 -27.76 3.02 1.87
C LEU A 171 -28.95 3.23 0.93
N THR A 172 -28.78 4.09 -0.06
CA THR A 172 -29.79 4.32 -1.11
C THR A 172 -29.30 3.94 -2.50
N ASP A 173 -27.99 4.01 -2.73
CA ASP A 173 -27.38 3.66 -4.01
C ASP A 173 -26.00 3.04 -3.79
N PHE A 174 -25.93 1.71 -3.88
CA PHE A 174 -24.71 0.95 -3.74
C PHE A 174 -23.67 1.25 -4.84
N TRP A 175 -24.14 1.45 -6.06
CA TRP A 175 -23.25 1.74 -7.17
C TRP A 175 -22.60 3.12 -7.05
N ALA A 176 -23.35 4.11 -6.54
CA ALA A 176 -22.77 5.42 -6.25
C ALA A 176 -21.61 5.33 -5.26
N VAL A 177 -21.71 4.46 -4.23
CA VAL A 177 -20.61 4.23 -3.28
C VAL A 177 -19.38 3.62 -3.97
N LEU A 178 -19.58 2.63 -4.83
CA LEU A 178 -18.48 1.94 -5.49
C LEU A 178 -17.81 2.75 -6.59
N THR A 179 -18.58 3.51 -7.37
CA THR A 179 -18.10 4.13 -8.62
C THR A 179 -17.87 5.63 -8.53
N GLN A 180 -17.97 6.23 -7.34
CA GLN A 180 -17.65 7.64 -7.16
C GLN A 180 -16.19 7.96 -7.52
N ASN A 181 -15.94 9.19 -7.96
CA ASN A 181 -14.60 9.63 -8.37
C ASN A 181 -13.54 9.45 -7.30
N THR A 182 -13.90 9.66 -6.02
CA THR A 182 -13.00 9.45 -4.89
C THR A 182 -12.58 7.98 -4.80
N ALA A 183 -13.53 7.04 -4.90
CA ALA A 183 -13.23 5.61 -4.82
C ALA A 183 -12.33 5.17 -5.98
N LEU A 184 -12.68 5.53 -7.22
CA LEU A 184 -11.91 5.13 -8.39
C LEU A 184 -10.49 5.70 -8.39
N SER A 185 -10.32 7.00 -8.08
CA SER A 185 -9.00 7.62 -8.03
C SER A 185 -8.15 7.09 -6.86
N GLN A 186 -8.75 6.87 -5.68
CA GLN A 186 -8.07 6.29 -4.52
C GLN A 186 -7.62 4.85 -4.78
N VAL A 187 -8.49 4.01 -5.37
CA VAL A 187 -8.15 2.63 -5.74
C VAL A 187 -6.99 2.62 -6.73
N PHE A 188 -7.06 3.41 -7.79
CA PHE A 188 -6.00 3.43 -8.80
C PHE A 188 -4.66 3.90 -8.23
N HIS A 189 -4.66 4.93 -7.38
CA HIS A 189 -3.46 5.41 -6.69
C HIS A 189 -2.88 4.35 -5.75
N THR A 190 -3.72 3.74 -4.91
CA THR A 190 -3.29 2.72 -3.94
C THR A 190 -2.78 1.45 -4.63
N MET A 191 -3.41 1.00 -5.73
CA MET A 191 -2.92 -0.13 -6.51
C MET A 191 -1.56 0.16 -7.13
N SER A 192 -1.38 1.35 -7.72
CA SER A 192 -0.10 1.77 -8.28
C SER A 192 0.99 1.79 -7.20
N ALA A 193 0.70 2.33 -6.01
CA ALA A 193 1.61 2.35 -4.87
C ALA A 193 1.91 0.93 -4.33
N ALA A 194 0.94 0.01 -4.37
CA ALA A 194 1.17 -1.39 -4.02
C ALA A 194 2.16 -2.07 -4.97
N PHE A 195 2.01 -1.88 -6.27
CA PHE A 195 2.98 -2.41 -7.24
C PHE A 195 4.37 -1.74 -7.13
N LEU A 196 4.43 -0.45 -6.81
CA LEU A 196 5.69 0.22 -6.48
C LEU A 196 6.39 -0.46 -5.30
N THR A 197 5.62 -0.82 -4.27
CA THR A 197 6.11 -1.49 -3.07
C THR A 197 6.65 -2.89 -3.38
N GLY A 198 5.88 -3.73 -4.06
CA GLY A 198 6.33 -5.08 -4.43
C GLY A 198 7.50 -5.08 -5.39
N GLY A 199 7.52 -4.15 -6.35
CA GLY A 199 8.66 -3.96 -7.23
C GLY A 199 9.94 -3.60 -6.47
N ALA A 200 9.86 -2.64 -5.53
CA ALA A 200 10.98 -2.24 -4.68
C ALA A 200 11.43 -3.36 -3.74
N PHE A 201 10.50 -4.13 -3.18
CA PHE A 201 10.79 -5.31 -2.38
C PHE A 201 11.57 -6.37 -3.19
N MET A 202 11.15 -6.63 -4.44
CA MET A 202 11.89 -7.52 -5.34
C MET A 202 13.28 -6.96 -5.68
N VAL A 203 13.41 -5.66 -5.95
CA VAL A 203 14.69 -5.00 -6.23
C VAL A 203 15.64 -5.15 -5.05
N GLY A 204 15.18 -4.85 -3.83
CA GLY A 204 16.01 -4.91 -2.63
C GLY A 204 16.56 -6.31 -2.34
N ILE A 205 15.71 -7.34 -2.41
CA ILE A 205 16.12 -8.72 -2.17
C ILE A 205 17.02 -9.23 -3.30
N ALA A 206 16.68 -8.93 -4.56
CA ALA A 206 17.53 -9.32 -5.69
C ALA A 206 18.91 -8.64 -5.63
N ALA A 207 18.97 -7.35 -5.27
CA ALA A 207 20.20 -6.60 -5.06
C ALA A 207 21.06 -7.23 -3.94
N PHE A 208 20.43 -7.64 -2.83
CA PHE A 208 21.12 -8.32 -1.73
C PHE A 208 21.86 -9.60 -2.19
N HIS A 209 21.19 -10.44 -2.99
CA HIS A 209 21.80 -11.66 -3.50
C HIS A 209 22.85 -11.38 -4.57
N LEU A 210 22.59 -10.45 -5.49
CA LEU A 210 23.54 -10.06 -6.54
C LEU A 210 24.79 -9.40 -5.96
N PHE A 211 24.64 -8.57 -4.94
CA PHE A 211 25.78 -8.01 -4.22
C PHE A 211 26.67 -9.08 -3.60
N ARG A 212 26.08 -10.20 -3.14
CA ARG A 212 26.77 -11.38 -2.62
C ARG A 212 27.19 -12.40 -3.68
N LYS A 213 26.89 -12.14 -4.95
CA LYS A 213 27.14 -13.04 -6.08
C LYS A 213 26.49 -14.41 -5.93
N LYS A 214 25.27 -14.47 -5.32
CA LYS A 214 24.53 -15.71 -5.09
C LYS A 214 23.27 -15.74 -5.97
N HIS A 215 22.89 -16.95 -6.43
CA HIS A 215 21.66 -17.19 -7.22
C HIS A 215 21.48 -16.23 -8.42
N VAL A 216 22.57 -15.92 -9.11
CA VAL A 216 22.67 -14.80 -10.05
C VAL A 216 21.62 -14.86 -11.14
N SER A 217 21.41 -16.00 -11.79
CA SER A 217 20.46 -16.16 -12.90
C SER A 217 19.02 -15.83 -12.50
N VAL A 218 18.58 -16.36 -11.35
CA VAL A 218 17.23 -16.11 -10.80
C VAL A 218 17.08 -14.67 -10.34
N MET A 219 18.09 -14.14 -9.65
CA MET A 219 18.04 -12.79 -9.08
C MET A 219 18.19 -11.69 -10.15
N LYS A 220 18.89 -11.92 -11.25
CA LYS A 220 18.86 -11.01 -12.42
C LYS A 220 17.47 -10.91 -13.03
N THR A 221 16.76 -12.04 -13.10
CA THR A 221 15.38 -12.07 -13.59
C THR A 221 14.45 -11.30 -12.66
N SER A 222 14.56 -11.55 -11.36
CA SER A 222 13.78 -10.86 -10.31
C SER A 222 14.10 -9.36 -10.27
N LEU A 223 15.39 -8.98 -10.31
CA LEU A 223 15.81 -7.57 -10.36
C LEU A 223 15.17 -6.86 -11.57
N ARG A 224 15.24 -7.48 -12.76
CA ARG A 224 14.68 -6.86 -13.97
C ARG A 224 13.18 -6.68 -13.88
N LEU A 225 12.45 -7.69 -13.39
CA LEU A 225 11.01 -7.60 -13.16
C LEU A 225 10.72 -6.50 -12.15
N GLY A 226 11.38 -6.50 -10.99
CA GLY A 226 11.21 -5.50 -9.95
C GLY A 226 11.47 -4.07 -10.43
N LEU A 227 12.59 -3.83 -11.14
CA LEU A 227 12.92 -2.50 -11.67
C LEU A 227 11.90 -1.99 -12.69
N VAL A 228 11.42 -2.85 -13.59
CA VAL A 228 10.38 -2.49 -14.56
C VAL A 228 9.09 -2.15 -13.82
N THR A 229 8.72 -2.95 -12.83
CA THR A 229 7.53 -2.71 -11.99
C THR A 229 7.65 -1.39 -11.24
N VAL A 230 8.78 -1.11 -10.59
CA VAL A 230 9.02 0.16 -9.87
C VAL A 230 8.86 1.38 -10.79
N VAL A 231 9.41 1.32 -12.00
CA VAL A 231 9.35 2.46 -12.92
C VAL A 231 7.94 2.67 -13.47
N ILE A 232 7.27 1.59 -13.88
CA ILE A 232 5.89 1.71 -14.39
C ILE A 232 4.95 2.14 -13.26
N ALA A 233 5.02 1.45 -12.12
CA ALA A 233 4.17 1.75 -10.97
C ALA A 233 4.45 3.14 -10.39
N GLY A 234 5.70 3.56 -10.30
CA GLY A 234 6.06 4.91 -9.83
C GLY A 234 5.52 6.01 -10.73
N LEU A 235 5.57 5.83 -12.05
CA LEU A 235 4.95 6.76 -13.00
C LEU A 235 3.42 6.80 -12.84
N LEU A 236 2.78 5.63 -12.73
CA LEU A 236 1.34 5.54 -12.51
C LEU A 236 0.92 6.12 -11.15
N THR A 237 1.74 5.95 -10.10
CA THR A 237 1.50 6.54 -8.78
C THR A 237 1.58 8.07 -8.84
N ALA A 238 2.52 8.64 -9.59
CA ALA A 238 2.61 10.09 -9.77
C ALA A 238 1.39 10.64 -10.52
N ILE A 239 1.01 10.02 -11.65
CA ILE A 239 -0.15 10.44 -12.45
C ILE A 239 -1.44 10.31 -11.64
N SER A 240 -1.66 9.16 -10.99
CA SER A 240 -2.86 8.93 -10.17
C SER A 240 -2.90 9.81 -8.92
N GLY A 241 -1.74 10.18 -8.38
CA GLY A 241 -1.63 11.10 -7.26
C GLY A 241 -2.06 12.52 -7.61
N ASP A 242 -1.70 13.00 -8.81
CA ASP A 242 -2.19 14.27 -9.34
C ASP A 242 -3.72 14.27 -9.51
N VAL A 243 -4.26 13.23 -10.13
CA VAL A 243 -5.72 13.07 -10.30
C VAL A 243 -6.44 13.03 -8.94
N LEU A 244 -5.94 12.23 -8.00
CA LEU A 244 -6.53 12.12 -6.65
C LEU A 244 -6.41 13.46 -5.89
N GLY A 245 -5.29 14.17 -6.02
CA GLY A 245 -5.08 15.48 -5.44
C GLY A 245 -6.15 16.48 -5.90
N LYS A 246 -6.39 16.57 -7.21
CA LYS A 246 -7.45 17.45 -7.79
C LYS A 246 -8.86 17.09 -7.30
N VAL A 247 -9.14 15.79 -7.14
CA VAL A 247 -10.41 15.34 -6.55
C VAL A 247 -10.50 15.79 -5.08
N MET A 248 -9.41 15.66 -4.31
CA MET A 248 -9.38 16.06 -2.90
C MET A 248 -9.46 17.59 -2.71
N PHE A 249 -8.86 18.40 -3.56
CA PHE A 249 -9.04 19.86 -3.51
C PHE A 249 -10.51 20.28 -3.59
N LYS A 250 -11.30 19.57 -4.40
CA LYS A 250 -12.74 19.85 -4.56
C LYS A 250 -13.60 19.28 -3.42
N GLN A 251 -13.27 18.11 -2.92
CA GLN A 251 -14.11 17.37 -1.97
C GLN A 251 -13.71 17.57 -0.52
N GLN A 252 -12.42 17.81 -0.25
CA GLN A 252 -11.87 18.05 1.09
C GLN A 252 -10.87 19.21 1.10
N PRO A 253 -11.32 20.45 0.84
CA PRO A 253 -10.44 21.60 0.72
C PRO A 253 -9.60 21.84 1.97
N MET A 254 -10.14 21.61 3.18
CA MET A 254 -9.40 21.75 4.43
C MET A 254 -8.20 20.78 4.49
N LYS A 255 -8.38 19.52 4.09
CA LYS A 255 -7.29 18.55 4.03
C LYS A 255 -6.15 19.03 3.14
N MET A 256 -6.49 19.55 1.96
CA MET A 256 -5.49 19.99 0.99
C MET A 256 -4.81 21.28 1.40
N ALA A 257 -5.55 22.27 1.93
CA ALA A 257 -4.96 23.48 2.51
C ALA A 257 -3.98 23.15 3.66
N ALA A 258 -4.35 22.19 4.52
CA ALA A 258 -3.49 21.68 5.59
C ALA A 258 -2.27 20.92 5.07
N ALA A 259 -2.42 20.13 4.00
CA ALA A 259 -1.33 19.42 3.34
C ALA A 259 -0.28 20.37 2.74
N GLU A 260 -0.70 21.56 2.36
CA GLU A 260 0.18 22.59 1.79
C GLU A 260 0.64 23.62 2.81
N ALA A 261 0.10 23.58 4.03
CA ALA A 261 0.29 24.61 5.08
C ALA A 261 -0.01 26.02 4.53
N LEU A 262 -1.00 26.13 3.64
CA LEU A 262 -1.47 27.39 3.07
C LEU A 262 -2.47 27.99 4.06
N TRP A 263 -2.06 29.02 4.80
CA TRP A 263 -2.88 29.60 5.85
C TRP A 263 -3.98 30.51 5.30
N ASP A 264 -3.65 31.41 4.43
CA ASP A 264 -4.58 32.31 3.75
C ASP A 264 -4.60 31.98 2.26
N GLY A 265 -5.77 32.02 1.65
CA GLY A 265 -5.91 31.75 0.23
C GLY A 265 -5.33 32.85 -0.63
N GLU A 266 -4.75 32.48 -1.75
CA GLU A 266 -4.15 33.43 -2.68
C GLU A 266 -4.20 32.97 -4.13
N ASP A 267 -4.08 33.93 -5.04
CA ASP A 267 -3.86 33.67 -6.47
C ASP A 267 -2.40 33.27 -6.70
N SER A 268 -2.15 32.40 -7.68
CA SER A 268 -0.81 31.88 -7.94
C SER A 268 -0.17 31.22 -6.71
N ALA A 269 -0.96 30.47 -5.95
CA ALA A 269 -0.56 29.87 -4.67
C ALA A 269 0.71 29.02 -4.81
N PRO A 270 1.69 29.17 -3.92
CA PRO A 270 2.94 28.45 -3.96
C PRO A 270 2.79 27.02 -3.44
N PHE A 271 3.58 26.11 -3.96
CA PHE A 271 3.75 24.77 -3.40
C PHE A 271 4.89 24.76 -2.37
N SER A 272 4.57 24.48 -1.12
CA SER A 272 5.55 24.44 -0.05
C SER A 272 6.30 23.10 0.00
N ILE A 273 7.55 23.05 -0.43
CA ILE A 273 8.41 21.87 -0.29
C ILE A 273 8.70 21.59 1.20
N PHE A 274 8.93 22.65 1.95
CA PHE A 274 9.21 22.65 3.38
C PHE A 274 8.42 23.79 4.01
N ALA A 275 7.72 23.53 5.11
CA ALA A 275 7.10 24.55 5.95
C ALA A 275 7.24 24.18 7.42
N TYR A 276 7.54 25.18 8.22
CA TYR A 276 7.55 25.12 9.67
C TYR A 276 6.97 26.42 10.20
N GLY A 277 5.96 26.33 11.06
CA GLY A 277 5.24 27.51 11.51
C GLY A 277 4.58 27.35 12.87
N ASP A 278 3.97 28.45 13.31
CA ASP A 278 3.21 28.56 14.53
C ASP A 278 1.72 28.31 14.23
N VAL A 279 1.24 27.15 14.62
CA VAL A 279 -0.15 26.73 14.37
C VAL A 279 -1.15 27.60 15.13
N GLU A 280 -0.79 28.11 16.33
CA GLU A 280 -1.66 28.96 17.12
C GLU A 280 -1.84 30.34 16.49
N LYS A 281 -0.75 30.88 15.92
CA LYS A 281 -0.78 32.16 15.22
C LYS A 281 -1.21 32.06 13.76
N GLY A 282 -1.33 30.85 13.23
CA GLY A 282 -1.80 30.64 11.85
C GLY A 282 -0.86 31.18 10.77
N HIS A 283 0.45 30.97 10.92
CA HIS A 283 1.43 31.37 9.88
C HIS A 283 2.66 30.46 9.83
N ASN A 284 3.33 30.43 8.69
CA ASN A 284 4.60 29.76 8.52
C ASN A 284 5.74 30.69 8.91
N SER A 285 6.60 30.27 9.86
CA SER A 285 7.81 31.02 10.24
C SER A 285 8.92 30.84 9.22
N VAL A 286 9.00 29.68 8.59
CA VAL A 286 9.95 29.34 7.52
C VAL A 286 9.23 28.49 6.48
N ALA A 287 9.31 28.88 5.22
CA ALA A 287 8.82 28.09 4.10
C ALA A 287 9.82 28.11 2.94
N ILE A 288 9.94 26.98 2.23
CA ILE A 288 10.65 26.87 0.96
C ILE A 288 9.60 26.52 -0.09
N GLU A 289 9.34 27.44 -1.01
CA GLU A 289 8.17 27.44 -1.86
C GLU A 289 8.54 27.52 -3.35
N ILE A 290 7.68 26.91 -4.19
CA ILE A 290 7.73 27.07 -5.65
C ILE A 290 6.49 27.89 -6.04
N PRO A 291 6.66 29.16 -6.49
CA PRO A 291 5.53 30.05 -6.81
C PRO A 291 4.61 29.47 -7.88
N GLY A 292 3.30 29.61 -7.71
CA GLY A 292 2.27 29.20 -8.65
C GLY A 292 2.08 27.69 -8.84
N LEU A 293 2.99 26.86 -8.33
CA LEU A 293 2.93 25.41 -8.56
C LEU A 293 1.71 24.78 -7.89
N LEU A 294 1.27 25.26 -6.73
CA LEU A 294 0.08 24.73 -6.06
C LEU A 294 -1.19 25.03 -6.86
N SER A 295 -1.33 26.24 -7.38
CA SER A 295 -2.44 26.60 -8.27
C SER A 295 -2.49 25.70 -9.49
N PHE A 296 -1.35 25.39 -10.10
CA PHE A 296 -1.28 24.45 -11.22
C PHE A 296 -1.68 23.01 -10.81
N LEU A 297 -1.19 22.51 -9.68
CA LEU A 297 -1.52 21.17 -9.19
C LEU A 297 -2.99 21.03 -8.79
N ALA A 298 -3.63 22.11 -8.31
CA ALA A 298 -5.03 22.11 -7.94
C ALA A 298 -6.00 22.25 -9.14
N ASN A 299 -5.66 23.13 -10.08
CA ASN A 299 -6.61 23.62 -11.08
C ASN A 299 -6.09 23.62 -12.54
N ASP A 300 -4.90 23.06 -12.81
CA ASP A 300 -4.22 23.11 -14.11
C ASP A 300 -3.94 24.54 -14.63
N ASP A 301 -3.88 25.52 -13.71
CA ASP A 301 -3.66 26.94 -14.02
C ASP A 301 -2.77 27.58 -12.96
N PHE A 302 -1.63 28.16 -13.37
CA PHE A 302 -0.66 28.79 -12.47
C PHE A 302 -1.15 30.07 -11.77
N THR A 303 -2.27 30.62 -12.24
CA THR A 303 -2.80 31.90 -11.75
C THR A 303 -4.09 31.75 -10.93
N SER A 304 -4.64 30.55 -10.86
CA SER A 304 -5.91 30.31 -10.17
C SER A 304 -5.79 30.49 -8.65
N TYR A 305 -6.89 30.93 -8.03
CA TYR A 305 -7.00 31.04 -6.59
C TYR A 305 -7.10 29.67 -5.93
N VAL A 306 -6.37 29.49 -4.82
CA VAL A 306 -6.48 28.31 -3.94
C VAL A 306 -6.84 28.80 -2.53
N PRO A 307 -7.94 28.27 -1.92
CA PRO A 307 -8.36 28.68 -0.58
C PRO A 307 -7.38 28.15 0.49
N GLY A 308 -7.11 28.98 1.49
CA GLY A 308 -6.26 28.66 2.62
C GLY A 308 -7.04 28.00 3.78
N ILE A 309 -6.29 27.59 4.81
CA ILE A 309 -6.84 26.98 6.05
C ILE A 309 -7.86 27.89 6.71
N ASN A 310 -7.56 29.20 6.81
CA ASN A 310 -8.43 30.17 7.47
C ASN A 310 -9.74 30.36 6.71
N ASP A 311 -9.68 30.45 5.38
CA ASP A 311 -10.87 30.59 4.51
C ASP A 311 -11.79 29.40 4.63
N VAL A 312 -11.21 28.19 4.54
CA VAL A 312 -11.97 26.95 4.61
C VAL A 312 -12.56 26.73 6.00
N ASN A 313 -11.81 27.04 7.07
CA ASN A 313 -12.33 26.91 8.44
C ASN A 313 -13.51 27.85 8.67
N LYS A 314 -13.47 29.06 8.13
CA LYS A 314 -14.58 30.00 8.19
C LYS A 314 -15.81 29.47 7.43
N ALA A 315 -15.62 28.98 6.22
CA ALA A 315 -16.69 28.38 5.42
C ALA A 315 -17.32 27.15 6.09
N GLU A 316 -16.52 26.31 6.75
CA GLU A 316 -17.02 25.16 7.51
C GLU A 316 -17.76 25.60 8.79
N GLN A 317 -17.33 26.65 9.46
CA GLN A 317 -18.08 27.25 10.59
C GLN A 317 -19.43 27.79 10.15
N GLU A 318 -19.53 28.44 9.00
CA GLU A 318 -20.79 28.91 8.45
C GLU A 318 -21.73 27.75 8.10
N LYS A 319 -21.18 26.63 7.62
CA LYS A 319 -21.94 25.47 7.17
C LYS A 319 -22.37 24.53 8.29
N TYR A 320 -21.49 24.26 9.24
CA TYR A 320 -21.68 23.21 10.27
C TYR A 320 -21.85 23.79 11.68
N GLY A 321 -21.73 25.09 11.86
CA GLY A 321 -21.80 25.78 13.13
C GLY A 321 -20.45 26.15 13.72
N PRO A 322 -20.44 26.85 14.88
CA PRO A 322 -19.21 27.29 15.51
C PRO A 322 -18.35 26.10 15.96
N GLY A 323 -17.07 26.11 15.60
CA GLY A 323 -16.11 25.07 15.94
C GLY A 323 -14.77 25.27 15.25
N ASP A 324 -13.79 24.43 15.58
CA ASP A 324 -12.52 24.33 14.87
C ASP A 324 -12.49 23.06 14.03
N TYR A 325 -12.48 23.22 12.73
CA TYR A 325 -12.49 22.13 11.76
C TYR A 325 -11.11 21.84 11.18
N ARG A 326 -10.07 22.48 11.71
CA ARG A 326 -8.68 22.27 11.26
C ARG A 326 -8.18 20.91 11.73
N PRO A 327 -7.57 20.10 10.87
CA PRO A 327 -6.85 18.89 11.25
C PRO A 327 -5.54 19.24 11.96
N ASN A 328 -4.79 18.24 12.41
CA ASN A 328 -3.43 18.47 12.88
C ASN A 328 -2.53 18.88 11.70
N ILE A 329 -2.30 20.18 11.52
CA ILE A 329 -1.58 20.75 10.39
C ILE A 329 -0.18 20.15 10.22
N PRO A 330 0.70 20.10 11.26
CA PRO A 330 2.03 19.52 11.14
C PRO A 330 2.00 18.06 10.66
N VAL A 331 1.13 17.22 11.22
CA VAL A 331 1.04 15.81 10.83
C VAL A 331 0.52 15.66 9.39
N THR A 332 -0.46 16.47 9.00
CA THR A 332 -1.02 16.45 7.65
C THR A 332 0.01 16.89 6.61
N PHE A 333 0.69 18.02 6.86
CA PHE A 333 1.74 18.54 5.99
C PHE A 333 2.89 17.54 5.81
N TRP A 334 3.51 17.10 6.91
CA TRP A 334 4.66 16.20 6.85
C TRP A 334 4.30 14.81 6.36
N GLY A 335 3.10 14.31 6.69
CA GLY A 335 2.61 13.05 6.15
C GLY A 335 2.55 13.06 4.62
N PHE A 336 2.02 14.12 4.04
CA PHE A 336 1.96 14.31 2.60
C PHE A 336 3.36 14.41 1.97
N ARG A 337 4.27 15.18 2.57
CA ARG A 337 5.67 15.35 2.10
C ARG A 337 6.47 14.06 2.16
N TRP A 338 6.38 13.29 3.26
CA TRP A 338 7.08 12.02 3.37
C TRP A 338 6.54 10.97 2.39
N MET A 339 5.23 10.93 2.18
CA MET A 339 4.62 10.07 1.16
C MET A 339 5.22 10.33 -0.23
N ILE A 340 5.21 11.58 -0.67
CA ILE A 340 5.76 11.99 -1.97
C ILE A 340 7.26 11.72 -2.03
N GLY A 341 8.01 12.14 -1.02
CA GLY A 341 9.49 12.05 -0.99
C GLY A 341 10.00 10.62 -1.11
N PHE A 342 9.49 9.69 -0.30
CA PHE A 342 9.91 8.29 -0.36
C PHE A 342 9.38 7.57 -1.61
N GLY A 343 8.18 7.94 -2.09
CA GLY A 343 7.64 7.43 -3.35
C GLY A 343 8.53 7.82 -4.54
N MET A 344 8.86 9.09 -4.67
CA MET A 344 9.72 9.62 -5.73
C MET A 344 11.15 9.07 -5.63
N ALA A 345 11.70 8.93 -4.41
CA ALA A 345 13.01 8.31 -4.22
C ALA A 345 13.04 6.86 -4.73
N SER A 346 11.98 6.07 -4.45
CA SER A 346 11.85 4.71 -4.97
C SER A 346 11.83 4.67 -6.49
N PHE A 347 11.03 5.54 -7.10
CA PHE A 347 10.95 5.68 -8.56
C PHE A 347 12.31 6.05 -9.17
N ALA A 348 13.00 7.04 -8.61
CA ALA A 348 14.31 7.50 -9.09
C ALA A 348 15.37 6.39 -9.01
N ILE A 349 15.42 5.62 -7.90
CA ILE A 349 16.34 4.49 -7.75
C ILE A 349 16.00 3.38 -8.76
N GLY A 350 14.71 3.11 -8.99
CA GLY A 350 14.26 2.16 -10.01
C GLY A 350 14.67 2.56 -11.41
N LEU A 351 14.49 3.83 -11.77
CA LEU A 351 14.88 4.40 -13.05
C LEU A 351 16.41 4.33 -13.26
N ALA A 352 17.16 4.73 -12.24
CA ALA A 352 18.63 4.59 -12.23
C ALA A 352 19.04 3.12 -12.40
N GLY A 353 18.35 2.19 -11.72
CA GLY A 353 18.61 0.75 -11.84
C GLY A 353 18.36 0.22 -13.23
N LEU A 354 17.26 0.58 -13.89
CA LEU A 354 17.01 0.20 -15.29
C LEU A 354 18.09 0.73 -16.22
N TRP A 355 18.51 1.97 -16.02
CA TRP A 355 19.58 2.56 -16.81
C TRP A 355 20.92 1.87 -16.60
N LEU A 356 21.32 1.68 -15.33
CA LEU A 356 22.62 1.09 -14.98
C LEU A 356 22.73 -0.39 -15.36
N THR A 357 21.60 -1.14 -15.32
CA THR A 357 21.53 -2.58 -15.61
C THR A 357 20.88 -2.89 -16.96
N ARG A 358 20.91 -1.93 -17.89
CA ARG A 358 20.23 -2.06 -19.19
C ARG A 358 20.62 -3.32 -19.94
N LYS A 359 19.79 -3.73 -20.89
CA LYS A 359 19.92 -5.02 -21.58
C LYS A 359 21.28 -5.23 -22.24
N LYS A 360 21.74 -6.47 -22.21
CA LYS A 360 23.01 -6.93 -22.77
C LYS A 360 23.27 -6.45 -24.20
N PHE A 361 22.25 -6.44 -25.08
CA PHE A 361 22.40 -6.01 -26.46
C PHE A 361 22.58 -4.49 -26.64
N MET A 362 22.23 -3.69 -25.62
CA MET A 362 22.43 -2.24 -25.59
C MET A 362 23.86 -1.88 -25.15
N LEU A 363 24.66 -2.84 -24.72
CA LEU A 363 26.02 -2.62 -24.22
C LEU A 363 27.07 -3.03 -25.25
N PRO A 364 28.25 -2.37 -25.28
CA PRO A 364 29.43 -2.83 -26.00
C PRO A 364 29.80 -4.26 -25.59
N GLN A 365 30.43 -5.01 -26.52
CA GLN A 365 30.70 -6.43 -26.31
C GLN A 365 31.52 -6.72 -25.03
N HIS A 366 32.53 -5.90 -24.74
CA HIS A 366 33.40 -6.05 -23.56
C HIS A 366 32.69 -5.81 -22.22
N LEU A 367 31.50 -5.20 -22.23
CA LEU A 367 30.66 -4.98 -21.01
C LEU A 367 29.51 -5.98 -20.92
N ARG A 368 29.35 -6.87 -21.86
CA ARG A 368 28.31 -7.91 -21.85
C ARG A 368 28.77 -9.07 -20.98
N VAL A 369 27.91 -9.46 -20.04
CA VAL A 369 28.15 -10.58 -19.12
C VAL A 369 27.22 -11.75 -19.43
N GLY A 370 27.64 -12.95 -19.04
CA GLY A 370 26.83 -14.17 -19.11
C GLY A 370 25.57 -14.11 -18.25
N ASP A 371 24.70 -15.09 -18.39
CA ASP A 371 23.48 -15.14 -17.61
C ASP A 371 23.76 -15.41 -16.10
N ASP A 372 24.84 -16.12 -15.80
CA ASP A 372 25.27 -16.46 -14.43
C ASP A 372 26.27 -15.46 -13.84
N GLU A 373 26.54 -14.37 -14.52
CA GLU A 373 27.42 -13.31 -14.05
C GLU A 373 26.62 -12.09 -13.57
N VAL A 374 27.07 -11.44 -12.49
CA VAL A 374 26.46 -10.20 -11.98
C VAL A 374 26.58 -9.09 -13.03
N PRO A 375 25.49 -8.34 -13.31
CA PRO A 375 25.55 -7.30 -14.31
C PRO A 375 26.55 -6.20 -13.95
N HIS A 376 27.37 -5.79 -14.91
CA HIS A 376 28.14 -4.56 -14.78
C HIS A 376 27.18 -3.37 -14.74
N LEU A 377 27.36 -2.49 -13.74
CA LEU A 377 26.63 -1.24 -13.69
C LEU A 377 27.32 -0.22 -14.60
N VAL A 378 26.61 0.25 -15.62
CA VAL A 378 27.19 1.07 -16.69
C VAL A 378 26.44 2.39 -16.81
N LEU A 379 27.11 3.50 -16.49
CA LEU A 379 26.53 4.83 -16.61
C LEU A 379 26.52 5.31 -18.07
N PHE A 380 27.67 5.23 -18.74
CA PHE A 380 27.86 5.60 -20.15
C PHE A 380 28.24 4.38 -20.99
N ARG A 381 28.17 4.51 -22.34
CA ARG A 381 28.38 3.40 -23.26
C ARG A 381 29.75 2.70 -23.17
N THR A 382 30.76 3.35 -22.63
CA THR A 382 32.16 2.91 -22.74
C THR A 382 32.80 2.40 -21.46
N LYS A 383 32.22 2.73 -20.26
CA LYS A 383 32.85 2.36 -18.99
C LYS A 383 31.81 1.84 -17.98
N ALA A 384 32.17 0.76 -17.29
CA ALA A 384 31.48 0.33 -16.08
C ALA A 384 31.65 1.39 -14.96
N LEU A 385 30.70 1.44 -14.03
CA LEU A 385 30.83 2.24 -12.83
C LEU A 385 32.06 1.82 -12.04
N SER A 386 32.68 2.78 -11.36
CA SER A 386 33.76 2.46 -10.43
C SER A 386 33.26 1.49 -9.34
N PRO A 387 34.13 0.65 -8.75
CA PRO A 387 33.73 -0.31 -7.72
C PRO A 387 33.05 0.35 -6.52
N LYS A 388 33.48 1.56 -6.12
CA LYS A 388 32.87 2.32 -5.02
C LYS A 388 31.42 2.73 -5.34
N LEU A 389 31.19 3.28 -6.53
CA LEU A 389 29.83 3.68 -6.95
C LEU A 389 28.93 2.46 -7.22
N SER A 390 29.46 1.37 -7.76
CA SER A 390 28.72 0.12 -7.89
C SER A 390 28.27 -0.42 -6.52
N ARG A 391 29.17 -0.42 -5.54
CA ARG A 391 28.84 -0.82 -4.17
C ARG A 391 27.78 0.07 -3.57
N LEU A 392 27.90 1.39 -3.71
CA LEU A 392 26.92 2.35 -3.21
C LEU A 392 25.53 2.09 -3.83
N TYR A 393 25.45 1.94 -5.15
CA TYR A 393 24.19 1.63 -5.80
C TYR A 393 23.54 0.35 -5.25
N TRP A 394 24.29 -0.76 -5.13
CA TRP A 394 23.74 -2.00 -4.58
C TRP A 394 23.22 -1.84 -3.14
N LEU A 395 23.92 -1.08 -2.30
CA LEU A 395 23.47 -0.79 -0.94
C LEU A 395 22.18 0.04 -0.95
N VAL A 396 22.11 1.10 -1.76
CA VAL A 396 20.90 1.92 -1.93
C VAL A 396 19.75 1.06 -2.46
N ALA A 397 20.00 0.20 -3.45
CA ALA A 397 19.00 -0.71 -3.99
C ALA A 397 18.46 -1.70 -2.94
N ILE A 398 19.30 -2.18 -2.03
CA ILE A 398 18.86 -3.03 -0.90
C ILE A 398 17.90 -2.25 0.01
N TRP A 399 18.23 -1.03 0.39
CA TRP A 399 17.40 -0.22 1.28
C TRP A 399 16.13 0.32 0.64
N THR A 400 16.05 0.34 -0.70
CA THR A 400 14.85 0.77 -1.45
C THR A 400 13.60 -0.03 -1.05
N LEU A 401 13.75 -1.28 -0.59
CA LEU A 401 12.60 -2.11 -0.16
C LEU A 401 11.75 -1.44 0.93
N GLY A 402 12.33 -0.60 1.79
CA GLY A 402 11.63 0.09 2.88
C GLY A 402 10.95 1.39 2.47
N PHE A 403 11.41 2.03 1.39
CA PHE A 403 10.94 3.36 1.02
C PHE A 403 9.45 3.43 0.68
N PRO A 404 8.90 2.56 -0.18
CA PRO A 404 7.47 2.60 -0.44
C PRO A 404 6.61 2.19 0.76
N LEU A 405 7.12 1.34 1.66
CA LEU A 405 6.42 0.99 2.90
C LEU A 405 6.27 2.22 3.80
N ILE A 406 7.34 3.02 3.93
CA ILE A 406 7.31 4.30 4.65
C ILE A 406 6.36 5.28 3.95
N ALA A 407 6.43 5.38 2.61
CA ALA A 407 5.54 6.24 1.83
C ALA A 407 4.06 5.89 2.05
N ASN A 408 3.71 4.62 1.98
CA ASN A 408 2.34 4.15 2.21
C ASN A 408 1.86 4.42 3.64
N SER A 409 2.71 4.20 4.64
CA SER A 409 2.38 4.49 6.05
C SER A 409 2.06 5.98 6.24
N TRP A 410 2.89 6.86 5.71
CA TRP A 410 2.64 8.30 5.77
C TRP A 410 1.45 8.74 4.91
N GLY A 411 1.20 8.05 3.78
CA GLY A 411 0.01 8.27 2.97
C GLY A 411 -1.28 7.99 3.74
N TRP A 412 -1.34 6.89 4.50
CA TRP A 412 -2.48 6.60 5.37
C TRP A 412 -2.62 7.61 6.51
N ILE A 413 -1.51 7.93 7.20
CA ILE A 413 -1.50 8.96 8.26
C ILE A 413 -2.04 10.28 7.68
N PHE A 414 -1.58 10.71 6.52
CA PHE A 414 -2.09 11.89 5.82
C PHE A 414 -3.60 11.79 5.53
N THR A 415 -4.04 10.67 4.97
CA THR A 415 -5.43 10.46 4.58
C THR A 415 -6.38 10.57 5.76
N GLU A 416 -6.06 9.93 6.89
CA GLU A 416 -6.91 9.85 8.06
C GLU A 416 -6.78 11.07 8.98
N MET A 417 -5.57 11.59 9.17
CA MET A 417 -5.34 12.79 9.98
C MET A 417 -5.83 14.06 9.29
N GLY A 418 -5.69 14.13 7.97
CA GLY A 418 -6.17 15.27 7.18
C GLY A 418 -7.70 15.36 7.08
N ARG A 419 -8.44 14.27 7.39
CA ARG A 419 -9.90 14.30 7.45
C ARG A 419 -10.43 14.81 8.79
N GLN A 420 -9.64 14.82 9.85
CA GLN A 420 -10.09 15.27 11.16
C GLN A 420 -10.60 16.72 11.13
N PRO A 421 -11.60 17.09 11.98
CA PRO A 421 -12.21 16.29 13.07
C PRO A 421 -13.27 15.28 12.63
N TRP A 422 -13.46 15.04 11.36
CA TRP A 422 -14.48 14.16 10.82
C TRP A 422 -14.05 12.70 10.76
N VAL A 423 -14.89 11.76 11.21
CA VAL A 423 -14.77 10.34 10.87
C VAL A 423 -15.49 10.04 9.54
N VAL A 424 -16.63 10.70 9.30
CA VAL A 424 -17.29 10.79 7.97
C VAL A 424 -17.43 12.26 7.63
N TYR A 425 -16.77 12.71 6.60
CA TYR A 425 -16.64 14.13 6.27
C TYR A 425 -17.99 14.83 6.14
N GLY A 426 -18.17 15.88 6.93
CA GLY A 426 -19.39 16.69 6.96
C GLY A 426 -20.63 16.02 7.56
N VAL A 427 -20.53 14.79 8.10
CA VAL A 427 -21.67 13.99 8.55
C VAL A 427 -21.51 13.53 10.00
N LEU A 428 -20.35 12.99 10.37
CA LEU A 428 -20.09 12.47 11.72
C LEU A 428 -18.70 12.88 12.20
N GLN A 429 -18.63 13.53 13.34
CA GLN A 429 -17.34 13.87 13.95
C GLN A 429 -16.75 12.68 14.70
N THR A 430 -15.42 12.64 14.79
CA THR A 430 -14.69 11.54 15.44
C THR A 430 -15.06 11.39 16.92
N ARG A 431 -15.28 12.50 17.63
CA ARG A 431 -15.70 12.49 19.03
C ARG A 431 -17.04 11.81 19.27
N ASP A 432 -17.95 11.86 18.28
CA ASP A 432 -19.31 11.32 18.36
C ASP A 432 -19.37 9.86 17.86
N ALA A 433 -18.24 9.29 17.47
CA ALA A 433 -18.12 7.97 16.85
C ALA A 433 -17.60 6.88 17.80
N VAL A 434 -17.01 7.29 18.91
CA VAL A 434 -16.41 6.41 19.92
C VAL A 434 -17.49 5.74 20.77
N SER A 435 -17.25 4.52 21.21
CA SER A 435 -18.16 3.76 22.07
C SER A 435 -18.42 4.48 23.38
N PRO A 436 -19.67 4.83 23.74
CA PRO A 436 -19.98 5.66 24.90
C PRO A 436 -19.77 4.92 26.24
N GLY A 437 -19.83 3.60 26.24
CA GLY A 437 -19.69 2.76 27.44
C GLY A 437 -18.28 2.27 27.71
N VAL A 438 -17.28 2.70 26.93
CA VAL A 438 -15.91 2.19 27.07
C VAL A 438 -15.09 3.11 27.96
N SER A 439 -14.52 2.54 29.01
CA SER A 439 -13.65 3.27 29.94
C SER A 439 -12.24 3.44 29.38
N GLN A 440 -11.53 4.45 29.88
CA GLN A 440 -10.10 4.67 29.57
C GLN A 440 -9.25 3.41 29.81
N ALA A 441 -9.50 2.67 30.90
CA ALA A 441 -8.74 1.46 31.23
C ALA A 441 -8.96 0.32 30.23
N GLU A 442 -10.19 0.17 29.71
CA GLU A 442 -10.51 -0.86 28.69
C GLU A 442 -9.83 -0.56 27.36
N VAL A 443 -9.88 0.70 26.91
CA VAL A 443 -9.20 1.10 25.66
C VAL A 443 -7.69 0.93 25.80
N LEU A 444 -7.10 1.38 26.92
CA LEU A 444 -5.66 1.23 27.17
C LEU A 444 -5.26 -0.25 27.24
N THR A 445 -6.05 -1.09 27.88
CA THR A 445 -5.79 -2.52 27.97
C THR A 445 -5.81 -3.17 26.56
N SER A 446 -6.86 -2.91 25.77
CA SER A 446 -6.96 -3.46 24.42
C SER A 446 -5.84 -2.93 23.49
N MET A 447 -5.47 -1.65 23.62
CA MET A 447 -4.35 -1.07 22.86
C MET A 447 -3.02 -1.74 23.21
N ILE A 448 -2.73 -1.98 24.49
CA ILE A 448 -1.51 -2.69 24.93
C ILE A 448 -1.51 -4.13 24.42
N VAL A 449 -2.62 -4.85 24.53
CA VAL A 449 -2.74 -6.24 24.07
C VAL A 449 -2.52 -6.34 22.57
N PHE A 450 -3.18 -5.51 21.75
CA PHE A 450 -3.01 -5.54 20.30
C PHE A 450 -1.60 -5.11 19.88
N THR A 451 -1.03 -4.10 20.52
CA THR A 451 0.34 -3.66 20.22
C THR A 451 1.36 -4.76 20.57
N ALA A 452 1.19 -5.43 21.72
CA ALA A 452 2.04 -6.55 22.11
C ALA A 452 1.90 -7.74 21.16
N LEU A 453 0.67 -8.10 20.77
CA LEU A 453 0.41 -9.13 19.78
C LEU A 453 1.11 -8.81 18.44
N TYR A 454 0.97 -7.59 17.96
CA TYR A 454 1.59 -7.17 16.71
C TYR A 454 3.11 -7.15 16.79
N ALA A 455 3.68 -6.77 17.94
CA ALA A 455 5.13 -6.85 18.15
C ALA A 455 5.64 -8.30 18.06
N VAL A 456 4.92 -9.26 18.64
CA VAL A 456 5.25 -10.69 18.53
C VAL A 456 5.15 -11.16 17.07
N LEU A 457 4.06 -10.82 16.37
CA LEU A 457 3.86 -11.16 14.97
C LEU A 457 4.97 -10.57 14.10
N ALA A 458 5.36 -9.30 14.31
CA ALA A 458 6.45 -8.66 13.59
C ALA A 458 7.79 -9.40 13.77
N VAL A 459 8.10 -9.83 15.00
CA VAL A 459 9.33 -10.60 15.28
C VAL A 459 9.30 -11.94 14.54
N VAL A 460 8.17 -12.64 14.55
CA VAL A 460 8.02 -13.93 13.86
C VAL A 460 8.18 -13.72 12.34
N GLU A 461 7.48 -12.76 11.78
CA GLU A 461 7.53 -12.46 10.35
C GLU A 461 8.93 -12.06 9.87
N VAL A 462 9.55 -11.08 10.54
CA VAL A 462 10.90 -10.64 10.18
C VAL A 462 11.90 -11.79 10.26
N LYS A 463 11.80 -12.65 11.29
CA LYS A 463 12.63 -13.86 11.38
C LYS A 463 12.39 -14.81 10.21
N LEU A 464 11.15 -15.06 9.84
CA LEU A 464 10.80 -15.94 8.72
C LEU A 464 11.27 -15.34 7.38
N LEU A 465 10.96 -14.07 7.11
CA LEU A 465 11.40 -13.39 5.89
C LEU A 465 12.92 -13.39 5.78
N VAL A 466 13.64 -13.01 6.83
CA VAL A 466 15.12 -13.01 6.86
C VAL A 466 15.67 -14.42 6.65
N LYS A 467 15.09 -15.44 7.27
CA LYS A 467 15.50 -16.85 7.09
C LYS A 467 15.39 -17.25 5.61
N TYR A 468 14.21 -17.06 5.00
CA TYR A 468 13.97 -17.51 3.62
C TYR A 468 14.65 -16.62 2.57
N VAL A 469 14.75 -15.33 2.81
CA VAL A 469 15.56 -14.44 1.97
C VAL A 469 17.02 -14.88 1.98
N LYS A 470 17.62 -15.17 3.14
CA LYS A 470 19.02 -15.63 3.22
C LYS A 470 19.24 -17.00 2.59
N ALA A 471 18.27 -17.90 2.68
CA ALA A 471 18.32 -19.21 2.03
C ALA A 471 18.32 -19.09 0.49
N GLY A 472 17.57 -18.14 -0.04
CA GLY A 472 17.46 -17.90 -1.49
C GLY A 472 16.51 -18.88 -2.19
N PRO A 473 16.48 -18.86 -3.55
CA PRO A 473 15.64 -19.75 -4.34
C PRO A 473 15.97 -21.22 -4.11
N PRO A 474 14.93 -22.07 -3.93
CA PRO A 474 15.15 -23.49 -3.67
C PRO A 474 15.79 -24.21 -4.86
N GLU A 475 16.42 -25.34 -4.61
CA GLU A 475 16.74 -26.32 -5.64
C GLU A 475 15.48 -27.05 -6.07
N LEU A 476 15.37 -27.41 -7.36
CA LEU A 476 14.21 -28.10 -7.88
C LEU A 476 14.35 -29.59 -7.67
N THR A 477 13.27 -30.23 -7.27
CA THR A 477 13.14 -31.69 -7.19
C THR A 477 12.71 -32.23 -8.56
N GLU A 478 12.84 -33.56 -8.74
CA GLU A 478 12.36 -34.22 -9.95
C GLU A 478 10.85 -34.06 -10.15
N ALA A 479 10.08 -34.04 -9.07
CA ALA A 479 8.63 -33.77 -9.09
C ALA A 479 8.32 -32.35 -9.58
N ASP A 480 9.13 -31.36 -9.23
CA ASP A 480 8.96 -29.98 -9.68
C ASP A 480 9.13 -29.83 -11.21
N LEU A 481 10.02 -30.62 -11.78
CA LEU A 481 10.32 -30.61 -13.23
C LEU A 481 9.25 -31.37 -14.03
N ASN A 482 8.58 -32.33 -13.42
CA ASN A 482 7.57 -33.18 -14.05
C ASN A 482 6.19 -33.00 -13.40
N PRO A 483 5.55 -31.82 -13.51
CA PRO A 483 4.24 -31.60 -12.90
C PRO A 483 3.17 -32.48 -13.55
N PRO A 484 2.08 -32.79 -12.82
CA PRO A 484 1.00 -33.64 -13.30
C PRO A 484 0.36 -33.09 -14.59
N THR A 485 -0.05 -34.00 -15.47
CA THR A 485 -0.76 -33.66 -16.71
C THR A 485 -2.27 -33.71 -16.56
N LYS A 486 -2.80 -34.40 -15.51
CA LYS A 486 -4.22 -34.56 -15.19
C LYS A 486 -4.50 -34.12 -13.76
N ILE A 487 -5.74 -33.75 -13.48
CA ILE A 487 -6.18 -33.41 -12.12
C ILE A 487 -6.14 -34.69 -11.25
N GLY A 488 -5.63 -34.58 -10.02
CA GLY A 488 -5.49 -35.69 -9.07
C GLY A 488 -4.13 -36.37 -9.08
N GLY A 489 -3.23 -35.99 -10.02
CA GLY A 489 -1.91 -36.63 -10.13
C GLY A 489 -1.93 -38.08 -10.56
N ASP A 490 -0.88 -38.85 -10.24
CA ASP A 490 -0.84 -40.30 -10.43
C ASP A 490 -1.69 -40.98 -9.33
N PRO A 491 -2.58 -41.91 -9.69
CA PRO A 491 -3.37 -42.66 -8.68
C PRO A 491 -2.53 -43.35 -7.60
N ARG A 492 -1.26 -43.64 -7.88
CA ARG A 492 -0.30 -44.18 -6.92
C ARG A 492 0.15 -43.20 -5.83
N ASP A 493 -0.11 -41.91 -6.03
CA ASP A 493 0.22 -40.84 -5.11
C ASP A 493 -0.96 -40.37 -4.24
N ALA A 494 -2.15 -41.00 -4.40
CA ALA A 494 -3.38 -40.65 -3.69
C ALA A 494 -3.25 -40.74 -2.15
N ASP A 495 -2.40 -41.64 -1.67
CA ASP A 495 -2.17 -41.87 -0.23
C ASP A 495 -0.99 -41.04 0.36
N LYS A 496 -0.30 -40.28 -0.44
CA LYS A 496 0.77 -39.41 0.08
C LYS A 496 0.17 -38.22 0.85
N PRO A 497 0.67 -37.94 2.08
CA PRO A 497 0.22 -36.78 2.83
C PRO A 497 0.49 -35.49 2.03
N MET A 498 -0.45 -34.54 2.13
CA MET A 498 -0.27 -33.20 1.52
C MET A 498 0.97 -32.54 2.12
N ALA A 499 2.03 -32.44 1.34
CA ALA A 499 3.25 -31.78 1.76
C ALA A 499 3.28 -30.34 1.23
N PHE A 500 3.81 -29.43 2.04
CA PHE A 500 4.18 -28.09 1.59
C PHE A 500 5.37 -28.22 0.62
N SER A 501 5.14 -28.01 -0.66
CA SER A 501 6.19 -28.05 -1.71
C SER A 501 6.94 -26.72 -1.86
N TYR A 502 7.09 -25.98 -0.75
CA TYR A 502 7.77 -24.68 -0.71
C TYR A 502 9.03 -24.68 0.13
#